data_b119694abb03326812275a61366f2718
#
_entry.id   b119694abb03326812275a61366f2718
#
_cell.length_a   1.000
_cell.length_b   1.000
_cell.length_c   1.000
_cell.angle_alpha   90.00
_cell.angle_beta   90.00
_cell.angle_gamma   90.00
#
_symmetry.space_group_name_H-M   'P 1'
#
loop_
_entity.id
_entity.type
_entity.pdbx_description
1 polymer ?
#
loop_
_entity_poly.entity_id
_entity_poly.type
_entity_poly.pdbx_seq_one_letter_code
_entity_poly.pdbx_strand_id
1 'polypeptide(L)'
;MKKKAIIILIIIIFVAIAIGTIIVKKSNNNVAQDGIQKIKMSEVTRSVFYAPQYVAINNGYFKDDGIEIELTTGQGADAVMTSVLSGESQIGFAGPEASIYVYNEGKEDYTQVFAQLTKRDGSFLVSKEKNDNFNWSNLKGKTVIPGRKGGVPYMTLEYVIKQKGLNSKTDLRLDDSIKFDLMASAFTSGTADYVTLFEPTASNIQKLGKGYIVASVGKEAGEIPYTAYFAKKSYIQNNEKMIQEFTNAIYKGQKWVKEHTAKEIAEAIQSFFPDTDLDLLTTAIQSYKDIDAWNETPVLKEESFNKLQDVISEAGELKQKAPYDKIVNNNYAYNACK
;
A
#
# COMPACT_ATOMS: atom_id res chain seq x y z
N MET A 1 -10.29 37.73 54.06
CA MET A 1 -10.56 37.41 52.63
C MET A 1 -9.30 37.02 51.83
N LYS A 2 -8.15 37.70 51.95
CA LYS A 2 -6.92 37.42 51.18
C LYS A 2 -6.31 36.01 51.39
N LYS A 3 -6.33 35.44 52.62
CA LYS A 3 -5.78 34.08 52.88
C LYS A 3 -6.56 32.97 52.26
N LYS A 4 -7.92 33.05 52.11
CA LYS A 4 -8.73 32.05 51.43
C LYS A 4 -8.55 32.06 49.92
N ALA A 5 -8.32 33.23 49.29
CA ALA A 5 -7.99 33.34 47.87
C ALA A 5 -6.62 32.71 47.49
N ILE A 6 -5.63 32.84 48.35
CA ILE A 6 -4.29 32.23 48.14
C ILE A 6 -4.36 30.71 48.24
N ILE A 7 -5.11 30.15 49.17
CA ILE A 7 -5.29 28.71 49.33
C ILE A 7 -6.01 28.11 48.10
N ILE A 8 -7.04 28.77 47.57
CA ILE A 8 -7.77 28.34 46.35
C ILE A 8 -6.82 28.37 45.15
N LEU A 9 -5.98 29.40 45.01
CA LEU A 9 -5.00 29.50 43.89
C LEU A 9 -3.97 28.35 43.91
N ILE A 10 -3.48 28.00 45.11
CA ILE A 10 -2.51 26.89 45.28
C ILE A 10 -3.17 25.55 44.93
N ILE A 11 -4.41 25.31 45.31
CA ILE A 11 -5.16 24.09 44.98
C ILE A 11 -5.36 23.98 43.45
N ILE A 12 -5.69 25.09 42.77
CA ILE A 12 -5.86 25.09 41.30
C ILE A 12 -4.53 24.77 40.59
N ILE A 13 -3.40 25.30 41.07
CA ILE A 13 -2.08 25.00 40.50
C ILE A 13 -1.69 23.52 40.71
N PHE A 14 -1.99 22.96 41.91
CA PHE A 14 -1.73 21.51 42.14
C PHE A 14 -2.62 20.60 41.31
N VAL A 15 -3.88 20.96 41.06
CA VAL A 15 -4.79 20.22 40.17
C VAL A 15 -4.34 20.35 38.73
N ALA A 16 -3.89 21.52 38.27
CA ALA A 16 -3.36 21.69 36.91
C ALA A 16 -2.06 20.90 36.68
N ILE A 17 -1.18 20.83 37.68
CA ILE A 17 0.05 20.01 37.61
C ILE A 17 -0.30 18.50 37.61
N ALA A 18 -1.27 18.07 38.42
CA ALA A 18 -1.73 16.68 38.44
C ALA A 18 -2.40 16.27 37.13
N ILE A 19 -3.20 17.14 36.52
CA ILE A 19 -3.82 16.91 35.21
C ILE A 19 -2.76 16.92 34.13
N GLY A 20 -1.79 17.82 34.16
CA GLY A 20 -0.65 17.86 33.24
C GLY A 20 0.18 16.58 33.27
N THR A 21 0.47 16.03 34.46
CA THR A 21 1.20 14.77 34.63
C THR A 21 0.39 13.53 34.19
N ILE A 22 -0.95 13.57 34.33
CA ILE A 22 -1.83 12.50 33.84
C ILE A 22 -1.93 12.54 32.31
N ILE A 23 -1.96 13.72 31.68
CA ILE A 23 -1.99 13.87 30.23
C ILE A 23 -0.65 13.44 29.60
N VAL A 24 0.47 13.81 30.19
CA VAL A 24 1.81 13.35 29.74
C VAL A 24 1.98 11.86 29.92
N LYS A 25 1.41 11.26 30.99
CA LYS A 25 1.47 9.79 31.21
C LYS A 25 0.54 9.01 30.29
N LYS A 26 -0.52 9.61 29.76
CA LYS A 26 -1.47 8.97 28.83
C LYS A 26 -0.99 8.98 27.38
N SER A 27 0.02 9.78 27.04
CA SER A 27 0.62 9.86 25.69
C SER A 27 1.70 8.78 25.41
N ASN A 28 2.16 8.02 26.42
CA ASN A 28 3.28 7.08 26.27
C ASN A 28 2.98 5.61 26.57
N ASN A 29 1.70 5.18 26.60
CA ASN A 29 1.37 3.80 26.94
C ASN A 29 0.93 2.96 25.73
N ASN A 30 1.82 2.82 24.72
CA ASN A 30 1.74 1.71 23.75
C ASN A 30 2.84 0.65 23.98
N VAL A 31 3.49 0.63 25.15
CA VAL A 31 4.40 -0.46 25.50
C VAL A 31 3.60 -1.50 26.29
N ALA A 32 3.43 -2.68 25.70
CA ALA A 32 2.90 -3.84 26.40
C ALA A 32 3.82 -4.23 27.55
N GLN A 33 3.29 -4.97 28.56
CA GLN A 33 4.02 -5.39 29.78
C GLN A 33 5.32 -6.16 29.52
N ASP A 34 5.58 -6.59 28.26
CA ASP A 34 6.76 -7.38 27.85
C ASP A 34 7.77 -6.61 26.99
N GLY A 35 7.73 -5.26 26.95
CA GLY A 35 8.65 -4.47 26.14
C GLY A 35 8.35 -4.46 24.63
N ILE A 36 7.25 -5.08 24.19
CA ILE A 36 6.79 -5.13 22.80
C ILE A 36 5.97 -3.88 22.49
N GLN A 37 6.36 -3.14 21.45
CA GLN A 37 5.62 -1.97 20.96
C GLN A 37 4.56 -2.39 19.94
N LYS A 38 3.28 -2.08 20.20
CA LYS A 38 2.19 -2.31 19.25
C LYS A 38 2.12 -1.18 18.24
N ILE A 39 2.13 -1.53 16.96
CA ILE A 39 2.05 -0.61 15.83
C ILE A 39 0.80 -0.91 15.00
N LYS A 40 -0.12 0.03 14.95
CA LYS A 40 -1.27 -0.04 14.05
C LYS A 40 -0.84 0.33 12.64
N MET A 41 -1.00 -0.61 11.73
CA MET A 41 -0.70 -0.44 10.31
C MET A 41 -1.96 -0.65 9.48
N SER A 42 -2.25 0.28 8.57
CA SER A 42 -3.35 0.17 7.62
C SER A 42 -2.81 -0.15 6.23
N GLU A 43 -3.30 -1.23 5.61
CA GLU A 43 -3.02 -1.61 4.23
C GLU A 43 -4.23 -1.37 3.32
N VAL A 44 -4.00 -1.23 2.00
CA VAL A 44 -5.08 -0.96 1.02
C VAL A 44 -6.08 -2.11 0.93
N THR A 45 -5.60 -3.34 0.86
CA THR A 45 -6.41 -4.56 0.68
C THR A 45 -5.63 -5.78 1.17
N ARG A 46 -6.33 -6.89 1.42
CA ARG A 46 -5.69 -8.19 1.64
C ARG A 46 -5.32 -8.80 0.29
N SER A 47 -4.03 -8.87 -0.03
CA SER A 47 -3.55 -9.40 -1.31
C SER A 47 -2.21 -10.10 -1.18
N VAL A 48 -2.02 -11.21 -1.90
CA VAL A 48 -0.72 -11.90 -2.00
C VAL A 48 0.35 -11.01 -2.64
N PHE A 49 -0.04 -9.90 -3.23
CA PHE A 49 0.86 -8.85 -3.69
C PHE A 49 1.74 -8.28 -2.56
N TYR A 50 1.30 -8.42 -1.32
CA TYR A 50 2.01 -7.97 -0.13
C TYR A 50 2.75 -9.11 0.59
N ALA A 51 3.03 -10.23 -0.09
CA ALA A 51 3.64 -11.41 0.49
C ALA A 51 4.89 -11.14 1.36
N PRO A 52 5.86 -10.27 0.99
CA PRO A 52 7.00 -9.99 1.86
C PRO A 52 6.62 -9.39 3.23
N GLN A 53 5.53 -8.60 3.31
CA GLN A 53 4.99 -8.07 4.55
C GLN A 53 4.43 -9.18 5.43
N TYR A 54 3.62 -10.07 4.85
CA TYR A 54 3.00 -11.17 5.59
C TYR A 54 4.04 -12.19 6.06
N VAL A 55 5.05 -12.46 5.24
CA VAL A 55 6.22 -13.26 5.63
C VAL A 55 6.93 -12.61 6.82
N ALA A 56 7.17 -11.30 6.79
CA ALA A 56 7.82 -10.61 7.89
C ALA A 56 7.02 -10.70 9.21
N ILE A 57 5.68 -10.67 9.12
CA ILE A 57 4.80 -10.84 10.28
C ILE A 57 4.82 -12.29 10.78
N ASN A 58 4.57 -13.28 9.90
CA ASN A 58 4.42 -14.69 10.29
C ASN A 58 5.73 -15.32 10.72
N ASN A 59 6.86 -14.96 10.10
CA ASN A 59 8.18 -15.45 10.50
C ASN A 59 8.72 -14.73 11.76
N GLY A 60 7.96 -13.80 12.32
CA GLY A 60 8.31 -13.14 13.57
C GLY A 60 9.36 -12.03 13.46
N TYR A 61 9.75 -11.58 12.26
CA TYR A 61 10.82 -10.59 12.07
C TYR A 61 10.53 -9.26 12.77
N PHE A 62 9.28 -8.86 12.87
CA PHE A 62 8.86 -7.70 13.67
C PHE A 62 8.98 -7.97 15.17
N LYS A 63 8.59 -9.16 15.62
CA LYS A 63 8.65 -9.55 17.05
C LYS A 63 10.09 -9.64 17.55
N ASP A 64 11.01 -10.12 16.72
CA ASP A 64 12.44 -10.19 17.03
C ASP A 64 13.01 -8.82 17.35
N ASP A 65 12.45 -7.77 16.71
CA ASP A 65 12.83 -6.38 16.90
C ASP A 65 11.88 -5.64 17.90
N GLY A 66 11.07 -6.38 18.68
CA GLY A 66 10.19 -5.84 19.72
C GLY A 66 8.95 -5.11 19.19
N ILE A 67 8.49 -5.44 17.98
CA ILE A 67 7.31 -4.83 17.34
C ILE A 67 6.21 -5.88 17.16
N GLU A 68 4.99 -5.53 17.53
CA GLU A 68 3.77 -6.28 17.18
C GLU A 68 2.92 -5.44 16.21
N ILE A 69 2.60 -6.00 15.04
CA ILE A 69 1.80 -5.32 14.03
C ILE A 69 0.31 -5.61 14.24
N GLU A 70 -0.47 -4.57 14.52
CA GLU A 70 -1.94 -4.59 14.45
C GLU A 70 -2.38 -4.16 13.05
N LEU A 71 -2.61 -5.15 12.16
CA LEU A 71 -2.88 -4.91 10.74
C LEU A 71 -4.38 -4.71 10.49
N THR A 72 -4.74 -3.60 9.83
CA THR A 72 -6.10 -3.28 9.38
C THR A 72 -6.12 -3.07 7.87
N THR A 73 -7.29 -3.27 7.24
CA THR A 73 -7.49 -3.08 5.80
C THR A 73 -8.39 -1.86 5.56
N GLY A 74 -7.88 -0.86 4.82
CA GLY A 74 -8.56 0.41 4.57
C GLY A 74 -9.49 0.41 3.34
N GLN A 75 -9.38 -0.58 2.46
CA GLN A 75 -10.15 -0.69 1.21
C GLN A 75 -9.94 0.48 0.22
N GLY A 76 -8.70 1.00 0.17
CA GLY A 76 -8.29 2.07 -0.73
C GLY A 76 -7.16 2.92 -0.15
N ALA A 77 -6.35 3.53 -1.00
CA ALA A 77 -5.21 4.34 -0.57
C ALA A 77 -5.64 5.61 0.18
N ASP A 78 -6.79 6.18 -0.17
CA ASP A 78 -7.42 7.34 0.47
C ASP A 78 -7.85 7.02 1.92
N ALA A 79 -8.44 5.85 2.15
CA ALA A 79 -8.82 5.42 3.51
C ALA A 79 -7.58 5.14 4.37
N VAL A 80 -6.55 4.50 3.80
CA VAL A 80 -5.26 4.30 4.47
C VAL A 80 -4.62 5.64 4.85
N MET A 81 -4.56 6.60 3.93
CA MET A 81 -4.02 7.93 4.19
C MET A 81 -4.83 8.66 5.27
N THR A 82 -6.15 8.59 5.21
CA THR A 82 -7.03 9.19 6.23
C THR A 82 -6.76 8.60 7.62
N SER A 83 -6.59 7.27 7.73
CA SER A 83 -6.27 6.60 8.99
C SER A 83 -4.93 7.08 9.58
N VAL A 84 -3.91 7.30 8.72
CA VAL A 84 -2.60 7.83 9.17
C VAL A 84 -2.70 9.30 9.58
N LEU A 85 -3.37 10.13 8.79
CA LEU A 85 -3.49 11.57 9.09
C LEU A 85 -4.32 11.82 10.35
N SER A 86 -5.33 11.01 10.62
CA SER A 86 -6.14 11.08 11.85
C SER A 86 -5.38 10.55 13.08
N GLY A 87 -4.33 9.75 12.89
CA GLY A 87 -3.58 9.07 13.95
C GLY A 87 -4.21 7.77 14.43
N GLU A 88 -5.23 7.25 13.73
CA GLU A 88 -5.81 5.92 13.98
C GLU A 88 -4.79 4.81 13.69
N SER A 89 -4.00 4.97 12.62
CA SER A 89 -2.84 4.13 12.32
C SER A 89 -1.56 4.96 12.37
N GLN A 90 -0.47 4.35 12.85
CA GLN A 90 0.86 4.96 12.86
C GLN A 90 1.52 4.87 11.49
N ILE A 91 1.34 3.73 10.80
CA ILE A 91 1.94 3.43 9.50
C ILE A 91 0.84 3.16 8.49
N GLY A 92 0.96 3.76 7.32
CA GLY A 92 0.16 3.46 6.15
C GLY A 92 0.97 2.64 5.14
N PHE A 93 0.31 1.72 4.47
CA PHE A 93 0.87 0.92 3.40
C PHE A 93 -0.03 1.03 2.17
N ALA A 94 0.36 1.89 1.24
CA ALA A 94 -0.39 2.20 0.02
C ALA A 94 0.55 2.75 -1.06
N GLY A 95 -0.02 3.24 -2.15
CA GLY A 95 0.75 3.91 -3.19
C GLY A 95 1.39 5.22 -2.70
N PRO A 96 2.64 5.49 -3.08
CA PRO A 96 3.33 6.72 -2.66
C PRO A 96 2.72 8.01 -3.23
N GLU A 97 1.83 7.93 -4.23
CA GLU A 97 1.06 9.06 -4.74
C GLU A 97 0.24 9.74 -3.65
N ALA A 98 -0.26 8.97 -2.69
CA ALA A 98 -1.02 9.52 -1.58
C ALA A 98 -0.21 10.52 -0.75
N SER A 99 1.09 10.25 -0.53
CA SER A 99 2.00 11.19 0.15
C SER A 99 2.30 12.43 -0.71
N ILE A 100 2.39 12.27 -2.03
CA ILE A 100 2.56 13.38 -2.98
C ILE A 100 1.36 14.32 -2.91
N TYR A 101 0.13 13.78 -2.91
CA TYR A 101 -1.09 14.58 -2.83
C TYR A 101 -1.17 15.37 -1.53
N VAL A 102 -0.92 14.73 -0.39
CA VAL A 102 -0.95 15.39 0.93
C VAL A 102 0.11 16.50 1.03
N TYR A 103 1.31 16.28 0.48
CA TYR A 103 2.34 17.30 0.43
C TYR A 103 1.90 18.53 -0.39
N ASN A 104 1.29 18.28 -1.56
CA ASN A 104 0.84 19.34 -2.46
C ASN A 104 -0.37 20.14 -1.91
N GLU A 105 -1.08 19.59 -0.91
CA GLU A 105 -2.09 20.34 -0.14
C GLU A 105 -1.49 21.33 0.86
N GLY A 106 -0.16 21.39 1.00
CA GLY A 106 0.54 22.31 1.89
C GLY A 106 0.48 21.93 3.38
N LYS A 107 0.22 20.67 3.71
CA LYS A 107 0.25 20.19 5.09
C LYS A 107 1.67 20.27 5.65
N GLU A 108 1.86 20.88 6.83
CA GLU A 108 3.17 20.96 7.49
C GLU A 108 3.65 19.59 7.96
N ASP A 109 2.77 18.79 8.58
CA ASP A 109 3.02 17.42 9.02
C ASP A 109 2.49 16.42 7.99
N TYR A 110 3.02 16.52 6.77
CA TYR A 110 2.75 15.58 5.67
C TYR A 110 3.38 14.21 5.93
N THR A 111 2.99 13.21 5.14
CA THR A 111 3.55 11.87 5.26
C THR A 111 4.81 11.73 4.42
N GLN A 112 5.80 10.99 4.95
CA GLN A 112 7.00 10.58 4.24
C GLN A 112 7.04 9.08 4.04
N VAL A 113 7.45 8.66 2.86
CA VAL A 113 7.74 7.27 2.52
C VAL A 113 9.11 6.91 3.07
N PHE A 114 9.21 5.81 3.81
CA PHE A 114 10.47 5.37 4.41
C PHE A 114 10.92 3.97 3.96
N ALA A 115 10.01 3.19 3.30
CA ALA A 115 10.33 1.89 2.73
C ALA A 115 9.40 1.55 1.57
N GLN A 116 9.92 0.91 0.51
CA GLN A 116 9.15 0.41 -0.64
C GLN A 116 9.05 -1.12 -0.60
N LEU A 117 7.87 -1.67 -0.95
CA LEU A 117 7.67 -3.11 -1.05
C LEU A 117 7.55 -3.59 -2.49
N THR A 118 6.71 -2.98 -3.30
CA THR A 118 6.44 -3.42 -4.67
C THR A 118 6.89 -2.37 -5.69
N LYS A 119 7.47 -2.85 -6.80
CA LYS A 119 8.07 -2.00 -7.84
C LYS A 119 7.34 -1.99 -9.17
N ARG A 120 6.24 -2.77 -9.28
CA ARG A 120 5.39 -2.83 -10.48
C ARG A 120 3.93 -2.84 -10.07
N ASP A 121 3.04 -2.50 -11.00
CA ASP A 121 1.60 -2.68 -10.83
C ASP A 121 1.28 -4.18 -10.62
N GLY A 122 0.52 -4.48 -9.58
CA GLY A 122 0.13 -5.85 -9.23
C GLY A 122 -1.17 -6.30 -9.87
N SER A 123 -1.80 -5.49 -10.73
CA SER A 123 -3.07 -5.85 -11.34
C SER A 123 -2.91 -6.62 -12.64
N PHE A 124 -3.85 -7.51 -12.85
CA PHE A 124 -4.02 -8.29 -14.07
C PHE A 124 -5.29 -7.85 -14.77
N LEU A 125 -5.22 -7.68 -16.09
CA LEU A 125 -6.40 -7.44 -16.91
C LEU A 125 -7.12 -8.78 -17.14
N VAL A 126 -8.35 -8.85 -16.68
CA VAL A 126 -9.22 -10.02 -16.80
C VAL A 126 -10.30 -9.72 -17.81
N SER A 127 -10.43 -10.58 -18.81
CA SER A 127 -11.44 -10.54 -19.87
C SER A 127 -12.64 -11.41 -19.50
N LYS A 128 -13.84 -11.00 -19.95
CA LYS A 128 -15.05 -11.82 -19.87
C LYS A 128 -14.94 -13.07 -20.74
N GLU A 129 -14.29 -12.95 -21.89
CA GLU A 129 -14.12 -14.00 -22.88
C GLU A 129 -12.67 -14.47 -22.92
N LYS A 130 -12.49 -15.77 -23.18
CA LYS A 130 -11.16 -16.35 -23.39
C LYS A 130 -10.54 -15.77 -24.65
N ASN A 131 -9.30 -15.27 -24.52
CA ASN A 131 -8.54 -14.72 -25.64
C ASN A 131 -7.06 -15.05 -25.49
N ASP A 132 -6.64 -16.18 -26.08
CA ASP A 132 -5.23 -16.64 -26.03
C ASP A 132 -4.28 -15.76 -26.88
N ASN A 133 -4.85 -14.89 -27.76
CA ASN A 133 -4.10 -13.96 -28.61
C ASN A 133 -4.44 -12.51 -28.30
N PHE A 134 -4.60 -12.17 -27.01
CA PHE A 134 -4.97 -10.83 -26.60
C PHE A 134 -3.99 -9.78 -27.12
N ASN A 135 -4.55 -8.71 -27.67
CA ASN A 135 -3.87 -7.49 -28.02
C ASN A 135 -4.59 -6.29 -27.40
N TRP A 136 -3.86 -5.29 -26.97
CA TRP A 136 -4.44 -4.10 -26.32
C TRP A 136 -5.47 -3.39 -27.21
N SER A 137 -5.38 -3.48 -28.54
CA SER A 137 -6.38 -2.98 -29.46
C SER A 137 -7.76 -3.64 -29.32
N ASN A 138 -7.85 -4.81 -28.65
CA ASN A 138 -9.12 -5.46 -28.35
C ASN A 138 -9.96 -4.66 -27.34
N LEU A 139 -9.38 -3.69 -26.66
CA LEU A 139 -10.10 -2.79 -25.75
C LEU A 139 -10.94 -1.74 -26.49
N LYS A 140 -10.78 -1.54 -27.81
CA LYS A 140 -11.57 -0.56 -28.57
C LYS A 140 -13.06 -0.87 -28.48
N GLY A 141 -13.86 0.15 -28.10
CA GLY A 141 -15.29 0.06 -27.91
C GLY A 141 -15.75 -0.74 -26.68
N LYS A 142 -14.82 -1.14 -25.81
CA LYS A 142 -15.09 -1.96 -24.64
C LYS A 142 -15.19 -1.15 -23.37
N THR A 143 -15.87 -1.71 -22.36
CA THR A 143 -15.92 -1.17 -21.00
C THR A 143 -14.91 -1.92 -20.12
N VAL A 144 -14.10 -1.17 -19.42
CA VAL A 144 -13.10 -1.68 -18.45
C VAL A 144 -13.37 -1.08 -17.08
N ILE A 145 -13.37 -1.89 -16.03
CA ILE A 145 -13.37 -1.44 -14.64
C ILE A 145 -11.89 -1.32 -14.19
N PRO A 146 -11.33 -0.11 -14.06
CA PRO A 146 -9.89 0.11 -13.87
C PRO A 146 -9.48 0.33 -12.40
N GLY A 147 -10.45 0.46 -11.49
CA GLY A 147 -10.28 0.99 -10.16
C GLY A 147 -10.60 2.48 -10.07
N ARG A 148 -10.29 3.09 -8.93
CA ARG A 148 -10.62 4.49 -8.62
C ARG A 148 -9.72 5.46 -9.41
N LYS A 149 -10.32 6.45 -10.06
CA LYS A 149 -9.61 7.55 -10.70
C LYS A 149 -8.69 8.27 -9.70
N GLY A 150 -7.47 8.63 -10.13
CA GLY A 150 -6.45 9.24 -9.28
C GLY A 150 -5.68 8.24 -8.38
N GLY A 151 -6.04 6.95 -8.38
CA GLY A 151 -5.26 5.89 -7.77
C GLY A 151 -4.24 5.29 -8.75
N VAL A 152 -3.12 4.76 -8.23
CA VAL A 152 -2.05 4.18 -9.08
C VAL A 152 -2.58 3.11 -10.03
N PRO A 153 -3.49 2.17 -9.64
CA PRO A 153 -4.02 1.18 -10.57
C PRO A 153 -4.66 1.78 -11.82
N TYR A 154 -5.54 2.77 -11.63
CA TYR A 154 -6.20 3.46 -12.72
C TYR A 154 -5.20 4.17 -13.63
N MET A 155 -4.33 4.98 -13.04
CA MET A 155 -3.36 5.79 -13.80
C MET A 155 -2.32 4.95 -14.54
N THR A 156 -1.90 3.82 -13.95
CA THR A 156 -0.98 2.88 -14.60
C THR A 156 -1.64 2.18 -15.78
N LEU A 157 -2.91 1.78 -15.66
CA LEU A 157 -3.66 1.22 -16.78
C LEU A 157 -3.83 2.25 -17.91
N GLU A 158 -4.19 3.50 -17.58
CA GLU A 158 -4.30 4.60 -18.56
C GLU A 158 -2.98 4.84 -19.29
N TYR A 159 -1.87 4.84 -18.54
CA TYR A 159 -0.52 4.94 -19.10
C TYR A 159 -0.24 3.80 -20.09
N VAL A 160 -0.53 2.54 -19.72
CA VAL A 160 -0.34 1.39 -20.61
C VAL A 160 -1.22 1.51 -21.86
N ILE A 161 -2.49 1.84 -21.72
CA ILE A 161 -3.43 2.05 -22.84
C ILE A 161 -2.85 3.05 -23.83
N LYS A 162 -2.34 4.19 -23.33
CA LYS A 162 -1.73 5.24 -24.15
C LYS A 162 -0.45 4.75 -24.84
N GLN A 163 0.43 4.02 -24.12
CA GLN A 163 1.65 3.45 -24.70
C GLN A 163 1.34 2.43 -25.82
N LYS A 164 0.19 1.77 -25.77
CA LYS A 164 -0.30 0.86 -26.81
C LYS A 164 -1.05 1.57 -27.95
N GLY A 165 -1.00 2.90 -28.00
CA GLY A 165 -1.58 3.70 -29.08
C GLY A 165 -3.10 3.85 -29.02
N LEU A 166 -3.70 3.65 -27.83
CA LEU A 166 -5.13 3.86 -27.60
C LEU A 166 -5.34 5.15 -26.79
N ASN A 167 -6.51 5.77 -27.00
CA ASN A 167 -6.97 6.92 -26.23
C ASN A 167 -8.02 6.44 -25.20
N SER A 168 -7.69 6.52 -23.92
CA SER A 168 -8.57 6.10 -22.81
C SER A 168 -9.92 6.82 -22.76
N LYS A 169 -10.03 8.01 -23.38
CA LYS A 169 -11.24 8.85 -23.36
C LYS A 169 -12.17 8.61 -24.55
N THR A 170 -11.63 8.13 -25.69
CA THR A 170 -12.39 8.03 -26.95
C THR A 170 -12.46 6.59 -27.50
N ASP A 171 -11.46 5.75 -27.24
CA ASP A 171 -11.38 4.42 -27.83
C ASP A 171 -12.06 3.34 -26.97
N LEU A 172 -12.25 3.58 -25.67
CA LEU A 172 -12.86 2.66 -24.71
C LEU A 172 -13.53 3.44 -23.58
N ARG A 173 -14.31 2.74 -22.75
CA ARG A 173 -14.91 3.31 -21.55
C ARG A 173 -14.20 2.78 -20.31
N LEU A 174 -13.58 3.68 -19.52
CA LEU A 174 -13.11 3.37 -18.17
C LEU A 174 -14.23 3.70 -17.17
N ASP A 175 -14.76 2.69 -16.50
CA ASP A 175 -15.83 2.85 -15.50
C ASP A 175 -15.21 2.87 -14.09
N ASP A 176 -14.89 4.06 -13.61
CA ASP A 176 -14.29 4.33 -12.29
C ASP A 176 -15.33 4.52 -11.17
N SER A 177 -16.62 4.31 -11.47
CA SER A 177 -17.70 4.42 -10.49
C SER A 177 -17.78 3.27 -9.49
N ILE A 178 -17.12 2.14 -9.82
CA ILE A 178 -17.17 0.91 -9.03
C ILE A 178 -16.09 0.96 -7.94
N LYS A 179 -16.50 0.77 -6.68
CA LYS A 179 -15.58 0.69 -5.55
C LYS A 179 -14.67 -0.52 -5.66
N PHE A 180 -13.44 -0.39 -5.13
CA PHE A 180 -12.37 -1.38 -5.25
C PHE A 180 -12.80 -2.79 -4.80
N ASP A 181 -13.46 -2.90 -3.67
CA ASP A 181 -13.97 -4.15 -3.09
C ASP A 181 -15.12 -4.80 -3.90
N LEU A 182 -15.78 -4.02 -4.76
CA LEU A 182 -16.92 -4.47 -5.59
C LEU A 182 -16.53 -4.79 -7.05
N MET A 183 -15.30 -4.51 -7.48
CA MET A 183 -14.88 -4.64 -8.88
C MET A 183 -15.07 -6.06 -9.43
N ALA A 184 -14.67 -7.07 -8.66
CA ALA A 184 -14.78 -8.48 -9.04
C ALA A 184 -16.25 -8.92 -9.19
N SER A 185 -17.11 -8.53 -8.26
CA SER A 185 -18.54 -8.86 -8.30
C SER A 185 -19.27 -8.12 -9.42
N ALA A 186 -18.97 -6.84 -9.64
CA ALA A 186 -19.52 -6.08 -10.75
C ALA A 186 -19.13 -6.70 -12.10
N PHE A 187 -17.86 -7.04 -12.30
CA PHE A 187 -17.41 -7.71 -13.52
C PHE A 187 -18.12 -9.06 -13.74
N THR A 188 -18.18 -9.91 -12.71
CA THR A 188 -18.82 -11.24 -12.86
C THR A 188 -20.33 -11.15 -13.09
N SER A 189 -20.98 -10.08 -12.64
CA SER A 189 -22.40 -9.80 -12.94
C SER A 189 -22.64 -9.23 -14.35
N GLY A 190 -21.58 -8.90 -15.09
CA GLY A 190 -21.69 -8.51 -16.50
C GLY A 190 -21.71 -7.01 -16.77
N THR A 191 -21.26 -6.18 -15.84
CA THR A 191 -21.26 -4.73 -16.02
C THR A 191 -20.13 -4.21 -16.93
N ALA A 192 -19.10 -5.01 -17.20
CA ALA A 192 -17.96 -4.65 -18.04
C ALA A 192 -17.42 -5.85 -18.84
N ASP A 193 -16.70 -5.55 -19.93
CA ASP A 193 -15.99 -6.55 -20.74
C ASP A 193 -14.68 -6.97 -20.10
N TYR A 194 -14.01 -6.03 -19.41
CA TYR A 194 -12.72 -6.22 -18.74
C TYR A 194 -12.72 -5.60 -17.35
N VAL A 195 -11.84 -6.10 -16.51
CA VAL A 195 -11.56 -5.55 -15.18
C VAL A 195 -10.09 -5.72 -14.84
N THR A 196 -9.50 -4.81 -14.09
CA THR A 196 -8.20 -5.02 -13.46
C THR A 196 -8.38 -5.58 -12.06
N LEU A 197 -7.76 -6.71 -11.77
CA LEU A 197 -7.86 -7.39 -10.48
C LEU A 197 -6.47 -7.79 -9.96
N PHE A 198 -6.34 -7.80 -8.64
CA PHE A 198 -5.15 -8.32 -7.96
C PHE A 198 -5.31 -9.80 -7.64
N GLU A 199 -4.19 -10.48 -7.41
CA GLU A 199 -4.20 -11.84 -6.89
C GLU A 199 -4.52 -11.86 -5.37
N PRO A 200 -5.23 -12.87 -4.87
CA PRO A 200 -5.63 -14.11 -5.56
C PRO A 200 -6.97 -14.00 -6.31
N THR A 201 -7.61 -12.83 -6.31
CA THR A 201 -8.95 -12.64 -6.89
C THR A 201 -8.97 -12.90 -8.41
N ALA A 202 -7.94 -12.46 -9.15
CA ALA A 202 -7.85 -12.69 -10.59
C ALA A 202 -7.82 -14.19 -10.93
N SER A 203 -6.92 -14.94 -10.29
CA SER A 203 -6.81 -16.39 -10.46
C SER A 203 -8.06 -17.13 -9.99
N ASN A 204 -8.72 -16.67 -8.92
CA ASN A 204 -9.96 -17.30 -8.46
C ASN A 204 -11.10 -17.15 -9.48
N ILE A 205 -11.27 -15.96 -10.08
CA ILE A 205 -12.26 -15.75 -11.14
C ILE A 205 -11.97 -16.63 -12.35
N GLN A 206 -10.70 -16.80 -12.73
CA GLN A 206 -10.31 -17.68 -13.81
C GLN A 206 -10.55 -19.15 -13.47
N LYS A 207 -10.22 -19.60 -12.26
CA LYS A 207 -10.52 -20.96 -11.76
C LYS A 207 -12.02 -21.29 -11.81
N LEU A 208 -12.86 -20.30 -11.51
CA LEU A 208 -14.32 -20.43 -11.57
C LEU A 208 -14.89 -20.32 -13.00
N GLY A 209 -14.06 -20.11 -14.03
CA GLY A 209 -14.49 -19.92 -15.41
C GLY A 209 -15.34 -18.67 -15.66
N LYS A 210 -15.24 -17.67 -14.77
CA LYS A 210 -16.01 -16.41 -14.84
C LYS A 210 -15.27 -15.26 -15.51
N GLY A 211 -14.01 -15.47 -15.87
CA GLY A 211 -13.15 -14.53 -16.57
C GLY A 211 -11.79 -15.17 -16.83
N TYR A 212 -10.98 -14.52 -17.65
CA TYR A 212 -9.68 -15.02 -18.11
C TYR A 212 -8.63 -13.94 -18.00
N ILE A 213 -7.53 -14.20 -17.32
CA ILE A 213 -6.37 -13.30 -17.27
C ILE A 213 -5.77 -13.23 -18.67
N VAL A 214 -5.70 -12.02 -19.24
CA VAL A 214 -5.20 -11.79 -20.61
C VAL A 214 -3.92 -10.95 -20.65
N ALA A 215 -3.65 -10.15 -19.63
CA ALA A 215 -2.42 -9.36 -19.54
C ALA A 215 -2.08 -9.00 -18.09
N SER A 216 -0.81 -8.68 -17.83
CA SER A 216 -0.36 -8.03 -16.60
C SER A 216 -0.11 -6.56 -16.87
N VAL A 217 -0.80 -5.67 -16.15
CA VAL A 217 -0.60 -4.22 -16.28
C VAL A 217 0.83 -3.86 -15.86
N GLY A 218 1.35 -4.46 -14.79
CA GLY A 218 2.70 -4.18 -14.30
C GLY A 218 3.82 -4.64 -15.23
N LYS A 219 3.63 -5.73 -15.97
CA LYS A 219 4.59 -6.17 -16.99
C LYS A 219 4.67 -5.15 -18.14
N GLU A 220 3.54 -4.61 -18.56
CA GLU A 220 3.45 -3.64 -19.65
C GLU A 220 3.93 -2.24 -19.25
N ALA A 221 3.60 -1.79 -18.04
CA ALA A 221 4.01 -0.48 -17.53
C ALA A 221 5.50 -0.41 -17.18
N GLY A 222 6.11 -1.57 -16.87
CA GLY A 222 7.46 -1.63 -16.35
C GLY A 222 7.56 -1.21 -14.88
N GLU A 223 8.75 -0.79 -14.44
CA GLU A 223 8.99 -0.43 -13.04
C GLU A 223 8.37 0.93 -12.73
N ILE A 224 7.43 0.93 -11.78
CA ILE A 224 6.79 2.10 -11.17
C ILE A 224 6.60 1.76 -9.69
N PRO A 225 7.04 2.59 -8.71
CA PRO A 225 6.82 2.30 -7.30
C PRO A 225 5.33 2.24 -7.02
N TYR A 226 4.87 1.09 -6.50
CA TYR A 226 3.44 0.84 -6.44
C TYR A 226 2.88 0.82 -5.03
N THR A 227 3.51 0.10 -4.09
CA THR A 227 3.18 0.19 -2.66
C THR A 227 4.42 0.44 -1.82
N ALA A 228 4.26 1.35 -0.86
CA ALA A 228 5.31 1.78 0.04
C ALA A 228 4.74 2.06 1.44
N TYR A 229 5.60 2.01 2.44
CA TYR A 229 5.28 2.35 3.82
C TYR A 229 5.54 3.82 4.05
N PHE A 230 4.57 4.49 4.65
CA PHE A 230 4.67 5.89 5.01
C PHE A 230 4.08 6.16 6.41
N ALA A 231 4.55 7.21 7.02
CA ALA A 231 4.01 7.74 8.27
C ALA A 231 4.10 9.27 8.26
N LYS A 232 3.43 9.93 9.20
CA LYS A 232 3.61 11.37 9.38
C LYS A 232 5.08 11.71 9.63
N LYS A 233 5.57 12.80 9.07
CA LYS A 233 6.93 13.28 9.26
C LYS A 233 7.31 13.39 10.74
N SER A 234 6.40 13.96 11.54
CA SER A 234 6.59 14.09 13.00
C SER A 234 6.69 12.72 13.69
N TYR A 235 5.89 11.73 13.25
CA TYR A 235 5.94 10.39 13.81
C TYR A 235 7.28 9.70 13.52
N ILE A 236 7.78 9.80 12.28
CA ILE A 236 9.09 9.26 11.90
C ILE A 236 10.20 9.87 12.76
N GLN A 237 10.21 11.19 12.90
CA GLN A 237 11.22 11.92 13.70
C GLN A 237 11.22 11.56 15.19
N ASN A 238 10.03 11.29 15.75
CA ASN A 238 9.90 10.95 17.16
C ASN A 238 10.08 9.45 17.46
N ASN A 239 10.17 8.59 16.43
CA ASN A 239 10.22 7.13 16.55
C ASN A 239 11.29 6.51 15.65
N GLU A 240 12.43 7.16 15.45
CA GLU A 240 13.47 6.76 14.48
C GLU A 240 13.93 5.31 14.66
N LYS A 241 14.15 4.88 15.92
CA LYS A 241 14.54 3.51 16.23
C LYS A 241 13.50 2.50 15.77
N MET A 242 12.22 2.73 16.08
CA MET A 242 11.13 1.84 15.69
C MET A 242 10.96 1.80 14.16
N ILE A 243 11.08 2.93 13.45
CA ILE A 243 11.04 2.98 11.98
C ILE A 243 12.20 2.19 11.36
N GLN A 244 13.39 2.25 11.97
CA GLN A 244 14.54 1.45 11.53
C GLN A 244 14.28 -0.04 11.72
N GLU A 245 13.82 -0.46 12.89
CA GLU A 245 13.49 -1.86 13.23
C GLU A 245 12.38 -2.39 12.31
N PHE A 246 11.34 -1.59 12.08
CA PHE A 246 10.28 -1.91 11.12
C PHE A 246 10.85 -2.13 9.70
N THR A 247 11.71 -1.23 9.24
CA THR A 247 12.32 -1.32 7.91
C THR A 247 13.23 -2.54 7.77
N ASN A 248 13.97 -2.90 8.83
CA ASN A 248 14.79 -4.11 8.89
C ASN A 248 13.93 -5.37 8.74
N ALA A 249 12.79 -5.42 9.45
CA ALA A 249 11.86 -6.56 9.38
C ALA A 249 11.27 -6.72 7.96
N ILE A 250 10.89 -5.61 7.30
CA ILE A 250 10.42 -5.63 5.90
C ILE A 250 11.52 -6.13 4.97
N TYR A 251 12.75 -5.66 5.12
CA TYR A 251 13.87 -6.13 4.29
C TYR A 251 14.15 -7.62 4.46
N LYS A 252 14.11 -8.14 5.70
CA LYS A 252 14.18 -9.59 5.95
C LYS A 252 13.09 -10.34 5.18
N GLY A 253 11.85 -9.83 5.17
CA GLY A 253 10.73 -10.39 4.41
C GLY A 253 10.96 -10.36 2.88
N GLN A 254 11.49 -9.27 2.33
CA GLN A 254 11.82 -9.15 0.90
C GLN A 254 12.91 -10.15 0.51
N LYS A 255 13.97 -10.28 1.30
CA LYS A 255 15.04 -11.27 1.06
C LYS A 255 14.50 -12.69 1.08
N TRP A 256 13.70 -13.01 2.10
CA TRP A 256 13.13 -14.34 2.24
C TRP A 256 12.26 -14.72 1.03
N VAL A 257 11.36 -13.82 0.58
CA VAL A 257 10.52 -14.05 -0.60
C VAL A 257 11.34 -14.23 -1.89
N LYS A 258 12.44 -13.48 -2.03
CA LYS A 258 13.36 -13.63 -3.17
C LYS A 258 13.99 -15.03 -3.23
N GLU A 259 14.36 -15.58 -2.09
CA GLU A 259 15.12 -16.83 -1.94
C GLU A 259 14.24 -18.09 -1.96
N HIS A 260 12.89 -17.95 -1.80
CA HIS A 260 11.99 -19.09 -1.66
C HIS A 260 11.08 -19.29 -2.88
N THR A 261 10.59 -20.52 -3.03
CA THR A 261 9.64 -20.91 -4.09
C THR A 261 8.26 -20.31 -3.82
N ALA A 262 7.41 -20.25 -4.87
CA ALA A 262 6.04 -19.79 -4.72
C ALA A 262 5.25 -20.61 -3.70
N LYS A 263 5.50 -21.93 -3.63
CA LYS A 263 4.84 -22.81 -2.67
C LYS A 263 5.25 -22.50 -1.23
N GLU A 264 6.55 -22.37 -0.96
CA GLU A 264 7.04 -22.03 0.38
C GLU A 264 6.51 -20.66 0.85
N ILE A 265 6.43 -19.69 -0.07
CA ILE A 265 5.84 -18.38 0.22
C ILE A 265 4.34 -18.53 0.53
N ALA A 266 3.60 -19.31 -0.27
CA ALA A 266 2.18 -19.58 -0.05
C ALA A 266 1.94 -20.23 1.32
N GLU A 267 2.72 -21.24 1.69
CA GLU A 267 2.67 -21.89 3.00
C GLU A 267 2.93 -20.90 4.15
N ALA A 268 3.94 -20.03 3.99
CA ALA A 268 4.30 -19.04 5.00
C ALA A 268 3.22 -17.99 5.25
N ILE A 269 2.39 -17.66 4.24
CA ILE A 269 1.37 -16.60 4.35
C ILE A 269 -0.07 -17.13 4.40
N GLN A 270 -0.28 -18.47 4.39
CA GLN A 270 -1.59 -19.12 4.35
C GLN A 270 -2.57 -18.58 5.41
N SER A 271 -2.09 -18.26 6.60
CA SER A 271 -2.92 -17.75 7.71
C SER A 271 -3.61 -16.41 7.39
N PHE A 272 -3.08 -15.63 6.44
CA PHE A 272 -3.71 -14.39 5.97
C PHE A 272 -4.79 -14.62 4.90
N PHE A 273 -4.87 -15.84 4.36
CA PHE A 273 -5.77 -16.23 3.27
C PHE A 273 -6.50 -17.54 3.58
N PRO A 274 -7.27 -17.61 4.70
CA PRO A 274 -7.89 -18.84 5.17
C PRO A 274 -8.88 -19.47 4.18
N ASP A 275 -9.51 -18.62 3.33
CA ASP A 275 -10.51 -19.04 2.35
C ASP A 275 -9.90 -19.38 0.97
N THR A 276 -8.58 -19.34 0.84
CA THR A 276 -7.87 -19.63 -0.42
C THR A 276 -7.09 -20.94 -0.27
N ASP A 277 -7.36 -21.92 -1.14
CA ASP A 277 -6.57 -23.16 -1.15
C ASP A 277 -5.11 -22.91 -1.52
N LEU A 278 -4.23 -23.79 -1.04
CA LEU A 278 -2.77 -23.61 -1.18
C LEU A 278 -2.32 -23.63 -2.63
N ASP A 279 -2.96 -24.40 -3.51
CA ASP A 279 -2.60 -24.46 -4.94
C ASP A 279 -2.93 -23.15 -5.64
N LEU A 280 -4.12 -22.57 -5.35
CA LEU A 280 -4.49 -21.26 -5.87
C LEU A 280 -3.57 -20.16 -5.33
N LEU A 281 -3.24 -20.22 -4.03
CA LEU A 281 -2.33 -19.27 -3.40
C LEU A 281 -0.92 -19.36 -4.03
N THR A 282 -0.43 -20.59 -4.27
CA THR A 282 0.84 -20.84 -4.96
C THR A 282 0.85 -20.26 -6.37
N THR A 283 -0.24 -20.48 -7.12
CA THR A 283 -0.40 -19.90 -8.48
C THR A 283 -0.36 -18.39 -8.45
N ALA A 284 -1.07 -17.77 -7.53
CA ALA A 284 -1.13 -16.32 -7.36
C ALA A 284 0.25 -15.72 -6.99
N ILE A 285 1.00 -16.38 -6.11
CA ILE A 285 2.39 -16.00 -5.80
C ILE A 285 3.29 -16.13 -7.02
N GLN A 286 3.15 -17.24 -7.77
CA GLN A 286 3.97 -17.44 -8.98
C GLN A 286 3.71 -16.33 -10.01
N SER A 287 2.45 -15.90 -10.19
CA SER A 287 2.11 -14.78 -11.07
C SER A 287 2.89 -13.50 -10.71
N TYR A 288 3.07 -13.20 -9.42
CA TYR A 288 3.86 -12.04 -8.98
C TYR A 288 5.38 -12.25 -9.11
N LYS A 289 5.88 -13.47 -8.92
CA LYS A 289 7.29 -13.79 -9.21
C LYS A 289 7.58 -13.60 -10.70
N ASP A 290 6.71 -14.07 -11.58
CA ASP A 290 6.89 -14.02 -13.05
C ASP A 290 6.94 -12.60 -13.60
N ILE A 291 6.24 -11.66 -12.96
CA ILE A 291 6.30 -10.25 -13.35
C ILE A 291 7.34 -9.44 -12.56
N ASP A 292 8.11 -10.08 -11.68
CA ASP A 292 9.10 -9.42 -10.83
C ASP A 292 8.49 -8.23 -10.04
N ALA A 293 7.38 -8.53 -9.33
CA ALA A 293 6.53 -7.51 -8.70
C ALA A 293 7.18 -6.84 -7.48
N TRP A 294 7.98 -7.60 -6.73
CA TRP A 294 8.53 -7.15 -5.45
C TRP A 294 9.86 -6.44 -5.59
N ASN A 295 10.04 -5.38 -4.84
CA ASN A 295 11.33 -4.71 -4.76
C ASN A 295 12.32 -5.57 -3.96
N GLU A 296 13.58 -5.59 -4.39
CA GLU A 296 14.61 -6.41 -3.73
C GLU A 296 15.08 -5.83 -2.40
N THR A 297 14.94 -4.51 -2.26
CA THR A 297 15.31 -3.75 -1.07
C THR A 297 14.21 -2.74 -0.73
N PRO A 298 14.15 -2.22 0.50
CA PRO A 298 13.16 -1.20 0.84
C PRO A 298 13.44 0.19 0.25
N VAL A 299 14.48 0.36 -0.56
CA VAL A 299 14.88 1.64 -1.15
C VAL A 299 13.91 2.05 -2.26
N LEU A 300 13.31 3.23 -2.17
CA LEU A 300 12.55 3.86 -3.25
C LEU A 300 13.48 4.77 -4.05
N LYS A 301 13.81 4.37 -5.30
CA LYS A 301 14.74 5.12 -6.15
C LYS A 301 14.11 6.41 -6.67
N GLU A 302 14.90 7.46 -6.78
CA GLU A 302 14.45 8.77 -7.29
C GLU A 302 13.94 8.70 -8.73
N GLU A 303 14.60 7.93 -9.60
CA GLU A 303 14.18 7.72 -10.97
C GLU A 303 12.76 7.11 -11.05
N SER A 304 12.51 6.06 -10.25
CA SER A 304 11.20 5.41 -10.19
C SER A 304 10.12 6.34 -9.61
N PHE A 305 10.47 7.14 -8.59
CA PHE A 305 9.58 8.15 -8.02
C PHE A 305 9.21 9.23 -9.05
N ASN A 306 10.19 9.70 -9.82
CA ASN A 306 9.95 10.68 -10.88
C ASN A 306 9.06 10.10 -11.97
N LYS A 307 9.26 8.84 -12.37
CA LYS A 307 8.38 8.16 -13.33
C LYS A 307 6.95 8.03 -12.81
N LEU A 308 6.75 7.73 -11.53
CA LEU A 308 5.41 7.73 -10.93
C LEU A 308 4.75 9.10 -11.09
N GLN A 309 5.47 10.19 -10.79
CA GLN A 309 4.94 11.55 -10.93
C GLN A 309 4.63 11.90 -12.39
N ASP A 310 5.40 11.39 -13.36
CA ASP A 310 5.10 11.55 -14.78
C ASP A 310 3.78 10.86 -15.14
N VAL A 311 3.57 9.63 -14.68
CA VAL A 311 2.32 8.90 -14.87
C VAL A 311 1.12 9.64 -14.27
N ILE A 312 1.26 10.16 -13.04
CA ILE A 312 0.20 10.95 -12.37
C ILE A 312 -0.08 12.24 -13.15
N SER A 313 0.96 12.91 -13.63
CA SER A 313 0.84 14.15 -14.43
C SER A 313 0.16 13.90 -15.77
N GLU A 314 0.51 12.79 -16.44
CA GLU A 314 -0.11 12.37 -17.70
C GLU A 314 -1.60 12.03 -17.56
N ALA A 315 -1.99 11.50 -16.41
CA ALA A 315 -3.40 11.26 -16.05
C ALA A 315 -4.17 12.57 -15.74
N GLY A 316 -3.46 13.70 -15.59
CA GLY A 316 -4.04 15.00 -15.24
C GLY A 316 -4.35 15.18 -13.76
N GLU A 317 -3.83 14.29 -12.91
CA GLU A 317 -4.09 14.26 -11.46
C GLU A 317 -3.00 14.98 -10.64
N LEU A 318 -1.89 15.41 -11.27
CA LEU A 318 -0.79 16.13 -10.63
C LEU A 318 -0.53 17.48 -11.32
N LYS A 319 -0.76 18.57 -10.59
CA LYS A 319 -0.47 19.93 -11.08
C LYS A 319 1.00 20.32 -10.94
N GLN A 320 1.65 19.83 -9.89
CA GLN A 320 3.04 20.11 -9.54
C GLN A 320 3.71 18.89 -8.94
N LYS A 321 4.92 18.58 -9.42
CA LYS A 321 5.74 17.52 -8.86
C LYS A 321 6.21 17.87 -7.46
N ALA A 322 6.16 16.91 -6.55
CA ALA A 322 6.72 17.04 -5.22
C ALA A 322 8.23 16.74 -5.24
N PRO A 323 9.06 17.46 -4.46
CA PRO A 323 10.48 17.15 -4.35
C PRO A 323 10.70 15.78 -3.72
N TYR A 324 11.60 14.99 -4.31
CA TYR A 324 11.91 13.64 -3.83
C TYR A 324 12.39 13.63 -2.37
N ASP A 325 13.31 14.51 -2.01
CA ASP A 325 13.89 14.63 -0.67
C ASP A 325 12.89 15.04 0.42
N LYS A 326 11.73 15.56 0.03
CA LYS A 326 10.64 15.87 0.97
C LYS A 326 9.74 14.67 1.20
N ILE A 327 9.46 13.91 0.15
CA ILE A 327 8.52 12.78 0.20
C ILE A 327 9.19 11.49 0.63
N VAL A 328 10.46 11.26 0.23
CA VAL A 328 11.16 9.99 0.45
C VAL A 328 12.30 10.15 1.46
N ASN A 329 12.27 9.34 2.51
CA ASN A 329 13.33 9.25 3.51
C ASN A 329 13.94 7.84 3.48
N ASN A 330 14.89 7.62 2.59
CA ASN A 330 15.56 6.33 2.42
C ASN A 330 16.63 6.02 3.48
N ASN A 331 16.87 6.88 4.48
CA ASN A 331 17.91 6.63 5.48
C ASN A 331 17.75 5.28 6.16
N TYR A 332 16.52 4.92 6.51
CA TYR A 332 16.18 3.64 7.16
C TYR A 332 16.36 2.47 6.20
N ALA A 333 15.97 2.64 4.94
CA ALA A 333 16.14 1.63 3.88
C ALA A 333 17.62 1.35 3.59
N TYR A 334 18.43 2.39 3.45
CA TYR A 334 19.89 2.23 3.26
C TYR A 334 20.57 1.55 4.46
N ASN A 335 20.15 1.88 5.68
CA ASN A 335 20.69 1.26 6.87
C ASN A 335 20.29 -0.22 6.98
N ALA A 336 19.07 -0.59 6.60
CA ALA A 336 18.60 -1.97 6.59
C ALA A 336 19.38 -2.86 5.59
N CYS A 337 19.93 -2.26 4.53
CA CYS A 337 20.69 -2.96 3.47
C CYS A 337 22.19 -3.15 3.78
N LYS A 338 22.70 -2.59 4.88
CA LYS A 338 24.11 -2.77 5.31
C LYS A 338 24.31 -4.11 6.00
#